data_008b6b45f7b4102f46a5b7f404865043
#
_entry.id   008b6b45f7b4102f46a5b7f404865043
#
_cell.length_a   1.000
_cell.length_b   1.000
_cell.length_c   1.000
_cell.angle_alpha   90.00
_cell.angle_beta   90.00
_cell.angle_gamma   90.00
#
_symmetry.space_group_name_H-M   'P 1'
#
loop_
_entity.id
_entity.type
_entity.pdbx_description
1 polymer ?
#
loop_
_entity_poly.entity_id
_entity_poly.type
_entity_poly.pdbx_seq_one_letter_code
_entity_poly.pdbx_strand_id
1 'polypeptide(L)'
;LFAGAGIFGSTLYFLTENYALKYSMASNVGLLLATTPMLTAIVARFLTTGEPFNRQLAAGFCIAFLGVFLVIFNGHFILKLHPIGDFLAIAAALSWAFYSTLVKKIGNRYNGIYITRKIFFYAIVTMLPVLAFGDFRYDFSRLCQPSTYLNLIFLGVIASSLCFLIWSKIIWKIGPVAVNNFIYLMPLITMLASWLLLDEHLTPIAIAGGLVILAGVYVSTKAAHRKK
;
A
#
# COMPACT_ATOMS: atom_id res chain seq x y z
N LEU A 1 4.28 4.15 -19.95
CA LEU A 1 4.30 3.27 -18.78
C LEU A 1 4.99 3.94 -17.59
N PHE A 2 6.21 4.49 -17.71
CA PHE A 2 6.94 5.13 -16.61
C PHE A 2 6.18 6.32 -16.02
N ALA A 3 5.64 7.20 -16.86
CA ALA A 3 4.83 8.33 -16.40
C ALA A 3 3.59 7.84 -15.65
N GLY A 4 2.87 6.87 -16.21
CA GLY A 4 1.73 6.27 -15.52
C GLY A 4 2.12 5.65 -14.17
N ALA A 5 3.24 4.91 -14.09
CA ALA A 5 3.71 4.36 -12.83
C ALA A 5 4.09 5.45 -11.81
N GLY A 6 4.67 6.58 -12.24
CA GLY A 6 4.96 7.72 -11.38
C GLY A 6 3.69 8.42 -10.87
N ILE A 7 2.74 8.65 -11.77
CA ILE A 7 1.44 9.27 -11.42
C ILE A 7 0.68 8.38 -10.42
N PHE A 8 0.46 7.12 -10.77
CA PHE A 8 -0.34 6.21 -9.94
C PHE A 8 0.37 5.77 -8.67
N GLY A 9 1.69 5.49 -8.73
CA GLY A 9 2.44 4.97 -7.58
C GLY A 9 2.88 6.03 -6.57
N SER A 10 2.84 7.30 -6.95
CA SER A 10 3.29 8.38 -6.06
C SER A 10 2.27 9.51 -6.01
N THR A 11 2.06 10.24 -7.10
CA THR A 11 1.25 11.46 -7.06
C THR A 11 -0.20 11.19 -6.64
N LEU A 12 -0.91 10.34 -7.36
CA LEU A 12 -2.31 10.04 -7.05
C LEU A 12 -2.43 9.25 -5.74
N TYR A 13 -1.57 8.24 -5.54
CA TYR A 13 -1.60 7.43 -4.33
C TYR A 13 -1.46 8.29 -3.08
N PHE A 14 -0.36 9.04 -2.96
CA PHE A 14 -0.11 9.84 -1.75
C PHE A 14 -1.08 11.00 -1.58
N LEU A 15 -1.55 11.63 -2.67
CA LEU A 15 -2.56 12.68 -2.56
C LEU A 15 -3.88 12.11 -2.04
N THR A 16 -4.38 11.04 -2.65
CA THR A 16 -5.67 10.47 -2.25
C THR A 16 -5.60 9.86 -0.86
N GLU A 17 -4.49 9.21 -0.49
CA GLU A 17 -4.27 8.66 0.86
C GLU A 17 -4.22 9.76 1.92
N ASN A 18 -3.42 10.81 1.72
CA ASN A 18 -3.30 11.89 2.70
C ASN A 18 -4.62 12.67 2.86
N TYR A 19 -5.34 12.91 1.76
CA TYR A 19 -6.67 13.52 1.86
C TYR A 19 -7.70 12.56 2.48
N ALA A 20 -7.61 11.26 2.24
CA ALA A 20 -8.44 10.26 2.91
C ALA A 20 -8.25 10.34 4.44
N LEU A 21 -6.99 10.37 4.91
CA LEU A 21 -6.64 10.52 6.32
C LEU A 21 -7.09 11.87 6.94
N LYS A 22 -7.21 12.92 6.11
CA LYS A 22 -7.74 14.21 6.56
C LYS A 22 -9.26 14.17 6.78
N TYR A 23 -10.00 13.39 5.97
CA TYR A 23 -11.46 13.37 5.97
C TYR A 23 -12.07 12.13 6.63
N SER A 24 -11.31 11.07 6.84
CA SER A 24 -11.79 9.82 7.46
C SER A 24 -10.86 9.36 8.57
N MET A 25 -11.34 8.45 9.41
CA MET A 25 -10.53 7.85 10.48
C MET A 25 -9.42 6.98 9.90
N ALA A 26 -8.23 7.02 10.50
CA ALA A 26 -7.09 6.20 10.07
C ALA A 26 -7.41 4.70 10.04
N SER A 27 -8.25 4.22 10.96
CA SER A 27 -8.74 2.84 10.97
C SER A 27 -9.56 2.48 9.73
N ASN A 28 -10.47 3.38 9.30
CA ASN A 28 -11.26 3.17 8.09
C ASN A 28 -10.37 3.21 6.85
N VAL A 29 -9.48 4.20 6.76
CA VAL A 29 -8.52 4.31 5.65
C VAL A 29 -7.65 3.05 5.56
N GLY A 30 -7.10 2.58 6.68
CA GLY A 30 -6.30 1.35 6.73
C GLY A 30 -7.07 0.11 6.28
N LEU A 31 -8.34 -0.02 6.71
CA LEU A 31 -9.21 -1.11 6.27
C LEU A 31 -9.49 -1.05 4.77
N LEU A 32 -9.79 0.14 4.24
CA LEU A 32 -10.05 0.32 2.81
C LEU A 32 -8.80 0.10 1.96
N LEU A 33 -7.62 0.54 2.42
CA LEU A 33 -6.34 0.25 1.77
C LEU A 33 -6.03 -1.26 1.77
N ALA A 34 -6.51 -2.04 2.72
CA ALA A 34 -6.38 -3.49 2.70
C ALA A 34 -7.16 -4.16 1.56
N THR A 35 -8.00 -3.45 0.81
CA THR A 35 -8.60 -3.95 -0.44
C THR A 35 -7.60 -3.97 -1.62
N THR A 36 -6.44 -3.34 -1.50
CA THR A 36 -5.43 -3.22 -2.56
C THR A 36 -5.06 -4.54 -3.24
N PRO A 37 -4.83 -5.66 -2.54
CA PRO A 37 -4.50 -6.93 -3.21
C PRO A 37 -5.63 -7.43 -4.11
N MET A 38 -6.88 -7.26 -3.69
CA MET A 38 -8.06 -7.62 -4.47
C MET A 38 -8.19 -6.73 -5.72
N LEU A 39 -8.06 -5.41 -5.55
CA LEU A 39 -8.06 -4.46 -6.66
C LEU A 39 -6.91 -4.73 -7.64
N THR A 40 -5.73 -5.08 -7.12
CA THR A 40 -4.59 -5.45 -7.97
C THR A 40 -4.88 -6.69 -8.81
N ALA A 41 -5.54 -7.71 -8.23
CA ALA A 41 -5.90 -8.90 -8.97
C ALA A 41 -6.90 -8.58 -10.12
N ILE A 42 -7.86 -7.68 -9.87
CA ILE A 42 -8.81 -7.19 -10.88
C ILE A 42 -8.06 -6.42 -11.98
N VAL A 43 -7.28 -5.40 -11.61
CA VAL A 43 -6.54 -4.55 -12.57
C VAL A 43 -5.55 -5.39 -13.38
N ALA A 44 -4.83 -6.29 -12.73
CA ALA A 44 -3.86 -7.16 -13.39
C ALA A 44 -4.53 -8.10 -14.40
N ARG A 45 -5.74 -8.57 -14.13
CA ARG A 45 -6.53 -9.41 -15.06
C ARG A 45 -6.78 -8.71 -16.40
N PHE A 46 -7.01 -7.40 -16.37
CA PHE A 46 -7.27 -6.61 -17.58
C PHE A 46 -6.00 -6.07 -18.26
N LEU A 47 -4.98 -5.75 -17.49
CA LEU A 47 -3.79 -5.07 -17.99
C LEU A 47 -2.60 -6.00 -18.25
N THR A 48 -2.54 -7.18 -17.63
CA THR A 48 -1.44 -8.15 -17.81
C THR A 48 -1.97 -9.51 -18.20
N THR A 49 -1.11 -10.29 -18.87
CA THR A 49 -1.41 -11.67 -19.20
C THR A 49 -0.82 -12.62 -18.17
N GLY A 50 -1.56 -13.68 -17.80
CA GLY A 50 -1.04 -14.77 -16.97
C GLY A 50 -1.19 -14.57 -15.45
N GLU A 51 -1.73 -13.46 -14.97
CA GLU A 51 -2.03 -13.31 -13.53
C GLU A 51 -3.22 -14.19 -13.14
N PRO A 52 -3.09 -14.99 -12.07
CA PRO A 52 -4.15 -15.89 -11.65
C PRO A 52 -5.29 -15.10 -11.00
N PHE A 53 -6.51 -15.42 -11.41
CA PHE A 53 -7.72 -15.02 -10.67
C PHE A 53 -8.59 -16.27 -10.53
N ASN A 54 -8.61 -16.87 -9.35
CA ASN A 54 -9.36 -18.07 -9.08
C ASN A 54 -10.11 -17.97 -7.73
N ARG A 55 -11.03 -18.89 -7.49
CA ARG A 55 -11.84 -18.91 -6.26
C ARG A 55 -11.00 -19.02 -4.99
N GLN A 56 -9.89 -19.76 -5.04
CA GLN A 56 -9.01 -19.93 -3.90
C GLN A 56 -8.28 -18.61 -3.56
N LEU A 57 -7.86 -17.85 -4.57
CA LEU A 57 -7.28 -16.51 -4.39
C LEU A 57 -8.30 -15.54 -3.76
N ALA A 58 -9.54 -15.53 -4.28
CA ALA A 58 -10.62 -14.72 -3.73
C ALA A 58 -10.95 -15.10 -2.27
N ALA A 59 -11.02 -16.40 -1.96
CA ALA A 59 -11.21 -16.87 -0.59
C ALA A 59 -10.07 -16.40 0.34
N GLY A 60 -8.81 -16.50 -0.11
CA GLY A 60 -7.66 -16.00 0.64
C GLY A 60 -7.74 -14.50 0.94
N PHE A 61 -8.19 -13.69 -0.03
CA PHE A 61 -8.42 -12.26 0.17
C PHE A 61 -9.53 -11.99 1.21
N CYS A 62 -10.66 -12.69 1.13
CA CYS A 62 -11.74 -12.53 2.11
C CYS A 62 -11.28 -12.90 3.52
N ILE A 63 -10.53 -13.99 3.67
CA ILE A 63 -10.00 -14.43 4.98
C ILE A 63 -9.01 -13.39 5.52
N ALA A 64 -8.05 -12.93 4.70
CA ALA A 64 -7.07 -11.95 5.12
C ALA A 64 -7.73 -10.61 5.49
N PHE A 65 -8.70 -10.15 4.69
CA PHE A 65 -9.45 -8.93 4.95
C PHE A 65 -10.24 -9.00 6.26
N LEU A 66 -10.87 -10.14 6.55
CA LEU A 66 -11.54 -10.37 7.83
C LEU A 66 -10.55 -10.28 9.00
N GLY A 67 -9.37 -10.85 8.85
CA GLY A 67 -8.32 -10.73 9.87
C GLY A 67 -7.86 -9.28 10.08
N VAL A 68 -7.68 -8.50 9.00
CA VAL A 68 -7.37 -7.06 9.09
C VAL A 68 -8.48 -6.31 9.83
N PHE A 69 -9.73 -6.61 9.51
CA PHE A 69 -10.89 -6.04 10.19
C PHE A 69 -10.83 -6.31 11.71
N LEU A 70 -10.56 -7.54 12.13
CA LEU A 70 -10.46 -7.89 13.55
C LEU A 70 -9.30 -7.15 14.26
N VAL A 71 -8.15 -7.03 13.61
CA VAL A 71 -6.98 -6.31 14.17
C VAL A 71 -7.27 -4.82 14.31
N ILE A 72 -7.83 -4.18 13.28
CA ILE A 72 -8.06 -2.74 13.27
C ILE A 72 -9.14 -2.34 14.29
N PHE A 73 -10.25 -3.07 14.33
CA PHE A 73 -11.35 -2.72 15.25
C PHE A 73 -11.15 -3.23 16.67
N ASN A 74 -10.32 -4.25 16.87
CA ASN A 74 -9.85 -4.69 18.20
C ASN A 74 -10.92 -4.69 19.30
N GLY A 75 -12.15 -5.10 18.97
CA GLY A 75 -13.30 -5.13 19.88
C GLY A 75 -14.04 -3.80 20.07
N HIS A 76 -13.52 -2.70 19.56
CA HIS A 76 -14.17 -1.37 19.60
C HIS A 76 -14.62 -0.97 18.21
N PHE A 77 -15.87 -1.32 17.87
CA PHE A 77 -16.42 -1.01 16.54
C PHE A 77 -16.95 0.42 16.50
N ILE A 78 -16.15 1.35 15.99
CA ILE A 78 -16.57 2.71 15.68
C ILE A 78 -16.41 2.93 14.18
N LEU A 79 -17.40 2.52 13.40
CA LEU A 79 -17.47 2.81 11.97
C LEU A 79 -18.23 4.13 11.77
N LYS A 80 -17.51 5.22 11.66
CA LYS A 80 -18.09 6.49 11.19
C LYS A 80 -17.78 6.59 9.68
N LEU A 81 -18.81 6.45 8.86
CA LEU A 81 -18.68 6.62 7.42
C LEU A 81 -18.38 8.08 7.09
N HIS A 82 -17.31 8.30 6.38
CA HIS A 82 -16.92 9.59 5.82
C HIS A 82 -16.80 9.45 4.30
N PRO A 83 -17.90 9.62 3.54
CA PRO A 83 -17.97 9.22 2.13
C PRO A 83 -16.83 9.75 1.27
N ILE A 84 -16.43 11.00 1.47
CA ILE A 84 -15.31 11.62 0.72
C ILE A 84 -13.98 10.94 1.08
N GLY A 85 -13.68 10.78 2.37
CA GLY A 85 -12.44 10.14 2.83
C GLY A 85 -12.38 8.67 2.44
N ASP A 86 -13.47 7.95 2.59
CA ASP A 86 -13.57 6.54 2.27
C ASP A 86 -13.43 6.30 0.75
N PHE A 87 -14.04 7.15 -0.08
CA PHE A 87 -13.84 7.12 -1.54
C PHE A 87 -12.38 7.40 -1.93
N LEU A 88 -11.73 8.37 -1.30
CA LEU A 88 -10.33 8.69 -1.54
C LEU A 88 -9.40 7.54 -1.13
N ALA A 89 -9.71 6.82 -0.05
CA ALA A 89 -8.96 5.63 0.36
C ALA A 89 -9.05 4.49 -0.67
N ILE A 90 -10.24 4.25 -1.24
CA ILE A 90 -10.42 3.28 -2.33
C ILE A 90 -9.66 3.75 -3.58
N ALA A 91 -9.70 5.04 -3.91
CA ALA A 91 -8.95 5.61 -5.02
C ALA A 91 -7.43 5.45 -4.84
N ALA A 92 -6.92 5.58 -3.61
CA ALA A 92 -5.52 5.31 -3.28
C ALA A 92 -5.19 3.82 -3.49
N ALA A 93 -5.99 2.90 -2.98
CA ALA A 93 -5.81 1.46 -3.16
C ALA A 93 -5.82 1.07 -4.65
N LEU A 94 -6.72 1.66 -5.44
CA LEU A 94 -6.80 1.45 -6.88
C LEU A 94 -5.58 2.03 -7.61
N SER A 95 -5.10 3.21 -7.20
CA SER A 95 -3.88 3.82 -7.74
C SER A 95 -2.67 2.91 -7.53
N TRP A 96 -2.50 2.35 -6.35
CA TRP A 96 -1.44 1.38 -6.07
C TRP A 96 -1.56 0.10 -6.89
N ALA A 97 -2.79 -0.37 -7.13
CA ALA A 97 -3.04 -1.53 -8.00
C ALA A 97 -2.59 -1.25 -9.45
N PHE A 98 -2.89 -0.08 -10.00
CA PHE A 98 -2.40 0.36 -11.31
C PHE A 98 -0.87 0.46 -11.35
N TYR A 99 -0.27 1.11 -10.34
CA TYR A 99 1.19 1.20 -10.21
C TYR A 99 1.85 -0.17 -10.27
N SER A 100 1.43 -1.11 -9.41
CA SER A 100 2.00 -2.45 -9.33
C SER A 100 1.90 -3.21 -10.66
N THR A 101 0.78 -3.04 -11.35
CA THR A 101 0.53 -3.66 -12.65
C THR A 101 1.37 -3.02 -13.76
N LEU A 102 1.52 -1.68 -13.77
CA LEU A 102 2.37 -0.96 -14.71
C LEU A 102 3.85 -1.33 -14.53
N VAL A 103 4.32 -1.45 -13.29
CA VAL A 103 5.68 -1.91 -12.98
C VAL A 103 5.91 -3.32 -13.54
N LYS A 104 4.94 -4.24 -13.43
CA LYS A 104 5.01 -5.56 -14.07
C LYS A 104 5.12 -5.46 -15.59
N LYS A 105 4.35 -4.57 -16.23
CA LYS A 105 4.39 -4.34 -17.68
C LYS A 105 5.71 -3.74 -18.16
N ILE A 106 6.35 -2.88 -17.38
CA ILE A 106 7.68 -2.37 -17.70
C ILE A 106 8.67 -3.54 -17.77
N GLY A 107 8.50 -4.53 -16.90
CA GLY A 107 9.30 -5.74 -16.87
C GLY A 107 10.75 -5.49 -16.45
N ASN A 108 11.59 -6.50 -16.67
CA ASN A 108 13.02 -6.48 -16.33
C ASN A 108 13.92 -6.00 -17.49
N ARG A 109 13.34 -5.31 -18.50
CA ARG A 109 14.09 -4.80 -19.66
C ARG A 109 15.13 -3.75 -19.28
N TYR A 110 14.96 -3.10 -18.14
CA TYR A 110 15.81 -2.04 -17.65
C TYR A 110 16.30 -2.38 -16.23
N ASN A 111 17.45 -1.81 -15.86
CA ASN A 111 17.93 -1.92 -14.49
C ASN A 111 16.90 -1.33 -13.50
N GLY A 112 16.69 -1.98 -12.36
CA GLY A 112 15.74 -1.54 -11.32
C GLY A 112 15.97 -0.11 -10.84
N ILE A 113 17.23 0.32 -10.71
CA ILE A 113 17.58 1.70 -10.35
C ILE A 113 17.10 2.69 -11.43
N TYR A 114 17.28 2.35 -12.71
CA TYR A 114 16.81 3.19 -13.81
C TYR A 114 15.30 3.34 -13.79
N ILE A 115 14.57 2.25 -13.55
CA ILE A 115 13.11 2.25 -13.49
C ILE A 115 12.63 3.11 -12.33
N THR A 116 13.16 2.91 -11.12
CA THR A 116 12.78 3.67 -9.93
C THR A 116 13.09 5.17 -10.11
N ARG A 117 14.26 5.50 -10.67
CA ARG A 117 14.61 6.89 -11.01
C ARG A 117 13.62 7.54 -11.97
N LYS A 118 13.20 6.82 -13.03
CA LYS A 118 12.23 7.34 -14.00
C LYS A 118 10.85 7.50 -13.37
N ILE A 119 10.40 6.57 -12.55
CA ILE A 119 9.13 6.65 -11.84
C ILE A 119 9.12 7.89 -10.94
N PHE A 120 10.17 8.10 -10.13
CA PHE A 120 10.25 9.25 -9.24
C PHE A 120 10.43 10.57 -9.99
N PHE A 121 11.13 10.59 -11.11
CA PHE A 121 11.19 11.78 -11.96
C PHE A 121 9.78 12.22 -12.39
N TYR A 122 8.97 11.31 -12.91
CA TYR A 122 7.59 11.64 -13.28
C TYR A 122 6.70 11.96 -12.07
N ALA A 123 6.92 11.30 -10.94
CA ALA A 123 6.24 11.63 -9.68
C ALA A 123 6.52 13.07 -9.25
N ILE A 124 7.78 13.51 -9.27
CA ILE A 124 8.16 14.89 -8.94
C ILE A 124 7.52 15.87 -9.93
N VAL A 125 7.66 15.63 -11.23
CA VAL A 125 7.10 16.50 -12.27
C VAL A 125 5.58 16.67 -12.11
N THR A 126 4.86 15.60 -11.79
CA THR A 126 3.40 15.66 -11.62
C THR A 126 2.97 16.18 -10.25
N MET A 127 3.85 16.15 -9.24
CA MET A 127 3.58 16.75 -7.94
C MET A 127 3.84 18.26 -7.92
N LEU A 128 4.74 18.78 -8.77
CA LEU A 128 5.03 20.23 -8.83
C LEU A 128 3.81 21.10 -9.01
N PRO A 129 2.87 20.83 -9.96
CA PRO A 129 1.65 21.62 -10.09
C PRO A 129 0.79 21.59 -8.82
N VAL A 130 0.72 20.43 -8.15
CA VAL A 130 -0.05 20.30 -6.90
C VAL A 130 0.55 21.18 -5.81
N LEU A 131 1.87 21.24 -5.72
CA LEU A 131 2.57 22.11 -4.77
C LEU A 131 2.43 23.59 -5.12
N ALA A 132 2.40 23.92 -6.42
CA ALA A 132 2.28 25.31 -6.89
C ALA A 132 0.87 25.89 -6.68
N PHE A 133 -0.17 25.07 -6.85
CA PHE A 133 -1.59 25.50 -6.74
C PHE A 133 -2.21 25.10 -5.40
N GLY A 134 -1.53 24.30 -4.58
CA GLY A 134 -1.99 23.90 -3.25
C GLY A 134 -1.67 24.98 -2.22
N ASP A 135 -2.55 25.16 -1.24
CA ASP A 135 -2.36 26.09 -0.11
C ASP A 135 -1.44 25.45 0.94
N PHE A 136 -0.20 25.15 0.53
CA PHE A 136 0.83 24.57 1.42
C PHE A 136 1.62 25.69 2.09
N ARG A 137 1.43 25.83 3.40
CA ARG A 137 2.25 26.72 4.22
C ARG A 137 3.46 25.97 4.73
N TYR A 138 4.64 26.35 4.28
CA TYR A 138 5.89 25.77 4.71
C TYR A 138 6.50 26.57 5.86
N ASP A 139 6.73 25.90 6.98
CA ASP A 139 7.50 26.42 8.07
C ASP A 139 8.94 25.88 7.96
N PHE A 140 9.82 26.68 7.36
CA PHE A 140 11.22 26.31 7.17
C PHE A 140 11.97 26.10 8.49
N SER A 141 11.51 26.70 9.59
CA SER A 141 12.14 26.51 10.90
C SER A 141 12.04 25.07 11.39
N ARG A 142 10.96 24.37 11.04
CA ARG A 142 10.76 22.95 11.36
C ARG A 142 11.69 22.02 10.61
N LEU A 143 12.15 22.39 9.41
CA LEU A 143 13.10 21.60 8.64
C LEU A 143 14.49 21.53 9.29
N CYS A 144 14.83 22.54 10.08
CA CYS A 144 16.10 22.58 10.80
C CYS A 144 16.09 21.73 12.09
N GLN A 145 14.94 21.20 12.50
CA GLN A 145 14.87 20.32 13.67
C GLN A 145 15.47 18.96 13.34
N PRO A 146 16.40 18.41 14.17
CA PRO A 146 17.05 17.13 13.92
C PRO A 146 16.07 15.97 13.70
N SER A 147 14.98 15.90 14.46
CA SER A 147 13.94 14.89 14.31
C SER A 147 13.24 14.95 12.95
N THR A 148 12.88 16.15 12.47
CA THR A 148 12.25 16.34 11.16
C THR A 148 13.20 15.96 10.03
N TYR A 149 14.43 16.43 10.10
CA TYR A 149 15.46 16.14 9.10
C TYR A 149 15.78 14.64 9.00
N LEU A 150 15.96 13.95 10.12
CA LEU A 150 16.20 12.51 10.15
C LEU A 150 15.02 11.72 9.60
N ASN A 151 13.78 12.12 9.94
CA ASN A 151 12.58 11.49 9.39
C ASN A 151 12.47 11.68 7.87
N LEU A 152 12.82 12.86 7.35
CA LEU A 152 12.82 13.11 5.90
C LEU A 152 13.87 12.28 5.18
N ILE A 153 15.07 12.12 5.75
CA ILE A 153 16.10 11.23 5.20
C ILE A 153 15.60 9.78 5.20
N PHE A 154 15.05 9.31 6.32
CA PHE A 154 14.49 7.96 6.41
C PHE A 154 13.39 7.73 5.35
N LEU A 155 12.44 8.66 5.23
CA LEU A 155 11.36 8.56 4.25
C LEU A 155 11.87 8.59 2.81
N GLY A 156 12.83 9.47 2.49
CA GLY A 156 13.35 9.60 1.12
C GLY A 156 14.26 8.45 0.71
N VAL A 157 15.20 8.07 1.56
CA VAL A 157 16.23 7.06 1.21
C VAL A 157 15.72 5.65 1.44
N ILE A 158 15.20 5.36 2.64
CA ILE A 158 14.84 4.00 3.03
C ILE A 158 13.42 3.67 2.54
N ALA A 159 12.42 4.40 3.01
CA ALA A 159 11.02 4.06 2.75
C ALA A 159 10.63 4.28 1.28
N SER A 160 11.15 5.33 0.63
CA SER A 160 10.86 5.56 -0.79
C SER A 160 11.87 4.84 -1.69
N SER A 161 13.15 5.24 -1.72
CA SER A 161 14.07 4.76 -2.74
C SER A 161 14.35 3.27 -2.64
N LEU A 162 14.76 2.79 -1.46
CA LEU A 162 15.15 1.39 -1.27
C LEU A 162 13.92 0.45 -1.33
N CYS A 163 12.84 0.80 -0.63
CA CYS A 163 11.64 -0.04 -0.61
C CYS A 163 10.99 -0.13 -1.99
N PHE A 164 10.86 0.97 -2.74
CA PHE A 164 10.32 0.93 -4.11
C PHE A 164 11.19 0.12 -5.07
N LEU A 165 12.53 0.19 -4.92
CA LEU A 165 13.45 -0.62 -5.70
C LEU A 165 13.26 -2.12 -5.43
N ILE A 166 13.20 -2.51 -4.15
CA ILE A 166 12.98 -3.90 -3.73
C ILE A 166 11.61 -4.37 -4.18
N TRP A 167 10.56 -3.56 -3.94
CA TRP A 167 9.18 -3.85 -4.33
C TRP A 167 9.05 -4.11 -5.83
N SER A 168 9.63 -3.24 -6.66
CA SER A 168 9.64 -3.42 -8.11
C SER A 168 10.33 -4.71 -8.55
N LYS A 169 11.48 -5.04 -7.95
CA LYS A 169 12.20 -6.30 -8.24
C LYS A 169 11.37 -7.53 -7.89
N ILE A 170 10.65 -7.49 -6.77
CA ILE A 170 9.80 -8.61 -6.33
C ILE A 170 8.59 -8.75 -7.27
N ILE A 171 7.96 -7.63 -7.69
CA ILE A 171 6.86 -7.65 -8.68
C ILE A 171 7.28 -8.38 -9.96
N TRP A 172 8.51 -8.18 -10.44
CA TRP A 172 8.96 -8.88 -11.65
C TRP A 172 9.12 -10.39 -11.45
N LYS A 173 9.55 -10.80 -10.25
CA LYS A 173 9.79 -12.21 -9.92
C LYS A 173 8.50 -12.99 -9.71
N ILE A 174 7.61 -12.51 -8.87
CA ILE A 174 6.44 -13.27 -8.40
C ILE A 174 5.09 -12.69 -8.85
N GLY A 175 5.09 -11.51 -9.50
CA GLY A 175 3.88 -10.83 -10.00
C GLY A 175 3.27 -9.85 -9.01
N PRO A 176 2.46 -8.89 -9.50
CA PRO A 176 1.88 -7.83 -8.68
C PRO A 176 0.85 -8.36 -7.68
N VAL A 177 0.08 -9.39 -8.05
CA VAL A 177 -0.94 -9.98 -7.17
C VAL A 177 -0.30 -10.65 -5.97
N ALA A 178 0.75 -11.47 -6.18
CA ALA A 178 1.43 -12.16 -5.09
C ALA A 178 2.15 -11.19 -4.15
N VAL A 179 2.79 -10.14 -4.69
CA VAL A 179 3.49 -9.13 -3.88
C VAL A 179 2.50 -8.33 -3.04
N ASN A 180 1.39 -7.89 -3.63
CA ASN A 180 0.41 -7.08 -2.92
C ASN A 180 -0.30 -7.87 -1.79
N ASN A 181 -0.31 -9.21 -1.81
CA ASN A 181 -0.80 -10.00 -0.67
C ASN A 181 -0.05 -9.68 0.64
N PHE A 182 1.22 -9.29 0.56
CA PHE A 182 1.99 -8.92 1.75
C PHE A 182 1.55 -7.61 2.38
N ILE A 183 0.72 -6.80 1.71
CA ILE A 183 0.09 -5.60 2.30
C ILE A 183 -0.79 -5.98 3.50
N TYR A 184 -1.42 -7.15 3.47
CA TYR A 184 -2.19 -7.65 4.61
C TYR A 184 -1.35 -7.85 5.89
N LEU A 185 -0.02 -7.97 5.79
CA LEU A 185 0.85 -8.09 6.95
C LEU A 185 1.11 -6.73 7.65
N MET A 186 0.81 -5.61 7.01
CA MET A 186 1.05 -4.28 7.59
C MET A 186 0.37 -4.10 8.95
N PRO A 187 -0.92 -4.42 9.15
CA PRO A 187 -1.55 -4.31 10.47
C PRO A 187 -0.89 -5.19 11.53
N LEU A 188 -0.38 -6.37 11.15
CA LEU A 188 0.36 -7.26 12.06
C LEU A 188 1.69 -6.63 12.50
N ILE A 189 2.44 -6.08 11.56
CA ILE A 189 3.72 -5.43 11.84
C ILE A 189 3.49 -4.20 12.72
N THR A 190 2.46 -3.40 12.43
CA THR A 190 2.08 -2.25 13.24
C THR A 190 1.71 -2.68 14.66
N MET A 191 0.88 -3.69 14.80
CA MET A 191 0.47 -4.24 16.11
C MET A 191 1.68 -4.73 16.93
N LEU A 192 2.61 -5.45 16.31
CA LEU A 192 3.83 -5.91 16.98
C LEU A 192 4.74 -4.74 17.35
N ALA A 193 4.86 -3.74 16.49
CA ALA A 193 5.65 -2.54 16.76
C ALA A 193 5.06 -1.73 17.92
N SER A 194 3.74 -1.54 17.96
CA SER A 194 3.05 -0.87 19.08
C SER A 194 3.24 -1.61 20.40
N TRP A 195 3.16 -2.93 20.38
CA TRP A 195 3.43 -3.73 21.57
C TRP A 195 4.87 -3.60 22.08
N LEU A 196 5.86 -3.65 21.16
CA LEU A 196 7.29 -3.62 21.52
C LEU A 196 7.80 -2.22 21.87
N LEU A 197 7.28 -1.17 21.23
CA LEU A 197 7.83 0.18 21.33
C LEU A 197 6.98 1.14 22.19
N LEU A 198 5.67 0.86 22.30
CA LEU A 198 4.72 1.71 22.99
C LEU A 198 4.09 1.02 24.21
N ASP A 199 4.54 -0.20 24.56
CA ASP A 199 4.01 -1.01 25.67
C ASP A 199 2.48 -1.24 25.60
N GLU A 200 1.90 -1.22 24.39
CA GLU A 200 0.49 -1.47 24.18
C GLU A 200 0.15 -2.95 24.41
N HIS A 201 -0.90 -3.23 25.15
CA HIS A 201 -1.34 -4.60 25.40
C HIS A 201 -2.01 -5.23 24.17
N LEU A 202 -1.54 -6.40 23.78
CA LEU A 202 -2.18 -7.20 22.73
C LEU A 202 -3.48 -7.81 23.27
N THR A 203 -4.59 -7.48 22.62
CA THR A 203 -5.87 -8.11 22.97
C THR A 203 -6.00 -9.48 22.32
N PRO A 204 -6.78 -10.41 22.91
CA PRO A 204 -7.05 -11.72 22.29
C PRO A 204 -7.66 -11.60 20.89
N ILE A 205 -8.47 -10.57 20.63
CA ILE A 205 -9.10 -10.31 19.32
C ILE A 205 -8.04 -9.92 18.29
N ALA A 206 -7.09 -9.06 18.67
CA ALA A 206 -6.00 -8.66 17.77
C ALA A 206 -5.10 -9.86 17.43
N ILE A 207 -4.79 -10.72 18.41
CA ILE A 207 -4.02 -11.95 18.17
C ILE A 207 -4.78 -12.90 17.23
N ALA A 208 -6.07 -13.14 17.49
CA ALA A 208 -6.91 -13.97 16.63
C ALA A 208 -6.98 -13.39 15.20
N GLY A 209 -7.19 -12.08 15.05
CA GLY A 209 -7.16 -11.39 13.78
C GLY A 209 -5.84 -11.57 13.04
N GLY A 210 -4.72 -11.51 13.77
CA GLY A 210 -3.38 -11.77 13.23
C GLY A 210 -3.22 -13.18 12.66
N LEU A 211 -3.69 -14.19 13.36
CA LEU A 211 -3.67 -15.57 12.88
C LEU A 211 -4.56 -15.74 11.62
N VAL A 212 -5.71 -15.08 11.59
CA VAL A 212 -6.60 -15.08 10.42
C VAL A 212 -5.94 -14.40 9.21
N ILE A 213 -5.21 -13.27 9.41
CA ILE A 213 -4.42 -12.65 8.34
C ILE A 213 -3.42 -13.64 7.77
N LEU A 214 -2.62 -14.29 8.62
CA LEU A 214 -1.61 -15.24 8.17
C LEU A 214 -2.21 -16.41 7.38
N ALA A 215 -3.34 -16.95 7.84
CA ALA A 215 -4.07 -18.00 7.13
C ALA A 215 -4.55 -17.51 5.75
N GLY A 216 -5.14 -16.31 5.66
CA GLY A 216 -5.59 -15.72 4.40
C GLY A 216 -4.47 -15.46 3.40
N VAL A 217 -3.34 -14.90 3.88
CA VAL A 217 -2.12 -14.69 3.06
C VAL A 217 -1.57 -16.03 2.57
N TYR A 218 -1.51 -17.04 3.41
CA TYR A 218 -1.06 -18.37 3.01
C TYR A 218 -1.94 -18.97 1.91
N VAL A 219 -3.27 -18.92 2.07
CA VAL A 219 -4.24 -19.44 1.09
C VAL A 219 -4.12 -18.70 -0.24
N SER A 220 -4.06 -17.36 -0.21
CA SER A 220 -3.95 -16.54 -1.42
C SER A 220 -2.62 -16.72 -2.14
N THR A 221 -1.51 -16.80 -1.41
CA THR A 221 -0.17 -17.01 -1.98
C THR A 221 -0.03 -18.38 -2.63
N LYS A 222 -0.54 -19.44 -1.97
CA LYS A 222 -0.56 -20.80 -2.56
C LYS A 222 -1.39 -20.86 -3.84
N ALA A 223 -2.51 -20.11 -3.89
CA ALA A 223 -3.34 -20.01 -5.07
C ALA A 223 -2.65 -19.27 -6.23
N ALA A 224 -1.86 -18.22 -5.93
CA ALA A 224 -1.10 -17.45 -6.91
C ALA A 224 0.03 -18.27 -7.55
N HIS A 225 0.63 -19.22 -6.83
CA HIS A 225 1.73 -20.06 -7.33
C HIS A 225 1.28 -21.32 -8.09
N ARG A 226 0.04 -21.76 -7.97
CA ARG A 226 -0.47 -23.03 -8.52
C ARG A 226 -0.61 -23.09 -10.05
N LYS A 227 -0.33 -22.00 -10.77
CA LYS A 227 -0.42 -21.87 -12.24
C LYS A 227 0.93 -21.58 -12.92
N LYS A 228 2.04 -22.01 -12.33
CA LYS A 228 3.32 -22.06 -13.05
C LYS A 228 3.59 -23.49 -13.51
#